data_f5dd1996918b00968e3bf54f1e1dfb92
#
_entry.id   f5dd1996918b00968e3bf54f1e1dfb92
#
_cell.length_a   1.000
_cell.length_b   1.000
_cell.length_c   1.000
_cell.angle_alpha   90.00
_cell.angle_beta   90.00
_cell.angle_gamma   90.00
#
_symmetry.space_group_name_H-M   'P 1'
#
loop_
_entity.id
_entity.type
_entity.pdbx_description
1 polymer ?
#
loop_
_entity_poly.entity_id
_entity_poly.type
_entity_poly.pdbx_seq_one_letter_code
_entity_poly.pdbx_strand_id
1 'polypeptide(L)'
;AAHFIRGDVTWRFFNAPEQGTVTGNFAMLDSATRDDSVAMVAEMQRAVDAVAARYEAEHGRNPVLYVLAEVGGNVGNALGVADTKDADLLGSITIELIDADLRPYSSFAFVADLQDEVRQLPLTEALAFRGWRSGPGGAAIDVEIFGAETEVLKSASLALQAALAPFGEVSNLDDSMGYDREELRLALTPQGAALGFDIDALGRVLSHRLGGL
;
A
#
# COMPACT_ATOMS: atom_id res chain seq x y z
N ALA A 1 17.01 -5.53 -37.89
CA ALA A 1 16.25 -4.29 -38.08
C ALA A 1 14.77 -4.58 -38.38
N ALA A 2 14.43 -5.50 -39.33
CA ALA A 2 13.02 -5.77 -39.70
C ALA A 2 12.14 -6.26 -38.52
N HIS A 3 12.64 -7.08 -37.60
CA HIS A 3 11.91 -7.56 -36.44
C HIS A 3 11.67 -6.45 -35.40
N PHE A 4 12.57 -5.47 -35.29
CA PHE A 4 12.38 -4.28 -34.45
C PHE A 4 11.25 -3.37 -34.99
N ILE A 5 11.23 -3.19 -36.31
CA ILE A 5 10.22 -2.33 -36.96
C ILE A 5 8.82 -2.97 -36.92
N ARG A 6 8.74 -4.30 -36.90
CA ARG A 6 7.48 -5.04 -36.81
C ARG A 6 6.96 -5.19 -35.39
N GLY A 7 7.72 -4.78 -34.37
CA GLY A 7 7.34 -4.96 -32.98
C GLY A 7 7.52 -6.39 -32.44
N ASP A 8 8.12 -7.30 -33.22
CA ASP A 8 8.36 -8.69 -32.83
C ASP A 8 9.40 -8.80 -31.69
N VAL A 9 10.21 -7.74 -31.50
CA VAL A 9 11.23 -7.64 -30.45
C VAL A 9 11.12 -6.28 -29.79
N THR A 10 10.74 -6.27 -28.52
CA THR A 10 10.76 -5.07 -27.69
C THR A 10 12.16 -4.85 -27.13
N TRP A 11 12.72 -3.65 -27.36
CA TRP A 11 13.97 -3.26 -26.75
C TRP A 11 13.75 -2.86 -25.31
N ARG A 12 14.46 -3.50 -24.37
CA ARG A 12 14.51 -3.10 -22.96
C ARG A 12 15.94 -2.71 -22.61
N PHE A 13 16.09 -1.54 -22.03
CA PHE A 13 17.41 -1.05 -21.60
C PHE A 13 18.00 -1.91 -20.47
N PHE A 14 17.14 -2.49 -19.65
CA PHE A 14 17.53 -3.33 -18.54
C PHE A 14 16.49 -4.44 -18.32
N ASN A 15 16.96 -5.67 -18.32
CA ASN A 15 16.17 -6.80 -17.84
C ASN A 15 16.57 -7.05 -16.39
N ALA A 16 15.76 -6.58 -15.45
CA ALA A 16 15.94 -6.96 -14.05
C ALA A 16 15.79 -8.48 -13.93
N PRO A 17 16.72 -9.16 -13.21
CA PRO A 17 16.50 -10.55 -12.84
C PRO A 17 15.21 -10.64 -12.01
N GLU A 18 14.41 -11.64 -12.31
CA GLU A 18 13.22 -11.91 -11.52
C GLU A 18 13.61 -12.48 -10.17
N GLN A 19 13.05 -11.92 -9.09
CA GLN A 19 13.21 -12.45 -7.75
C GLN A 19 11.90 -13.02 -7.23
N GLY A 20 12.00 -13.96 -6.28
CA GLY A 20 10.86 -14.61 -5.66
C GLY A 20 10.16 -13.76 -4.61
N THR A 21 10.76 -12.68 -4.14
CA THR A 21 10.21 -11.87 -3.05
C THR A 21 9.01 -11.05 -3.50
N VAL A 22 7.89 -11.24 -2.83
CA VAL A 22 6.65 -10.48 -2.98
C VAL A 22 6.33 -9.82 -1.64
N THR A 23 5.99 -8.54 -1.65
CA THR A 23 5.56 -7.80 -0.46
C THR A 23 4.13 -7.33 -0.62
N GLY A 24 3.34 -7.45 0.44
CA GLY A 24 2.01 -6.86 0.55
C GLY A 24 2.00 -5.88 1.71
N ASN A 25 1.41 -4.71 1.52
CA ASN A 25 1.25 -3.68 2.54
C ASN A 25 -0.21 -3.27 2.62
N PHE A 26 -0.69 -3.00 3.82
CA PHE A 26 -2.00 -2.38 4.02
C PHE A 26 -1.94 -1.23 5.02
N ALA A 27 -2.93 -0.37 4.92
CA ALA A 27 -3.24 0.67 5.87
C ALA A 27 -4.74 0.62 6.18
N MET A 28 -5.08 0.72 7.46
CA MET A 28 -6.46 0.79 7.94
C MET A 28 -6.89 2.26 8.08
N LEU A 29 -8.20 2.51 8.05
CA LEU A 29 -8.78 3.81 8.40
C LEU A 29 -8.46 4.15 9.87
N ASP A 30 -8.44 5.44 10.21
CA ASP A 30 -8.12 5.90 11.57
C ASP A 30 -9.18 5.46 12.63
N SER A 31 -10.36 5.08 12.17
CA SER A 31 -11.41 4.49 13.03
C SER A 31 -11.22 3.00 13.35
N ALA A 32 -10.26 2.34 12.68
CA ALA A 32 -9.96 0.92 12.91
C ALA A 32 -9.14 0.72 14.20
N THR A 33 -9.09 -0.51 14.64
CA THR A 33 -8.33 -0.96 15.79
C THR A 33 -7.19 -1.89 15.36
N ARG A 34 -6.27 -2.19 16.28
CA ARG A 34 -5.25 -3.22 16.06
C ARG A 34 -5.84 -4.58 15.71
N ASP A 35 -7.00 -4.93 16.27
CA ASP A 35 -7.67 -6.21 15.99
C ASP A 35 -8.16 -6.28 14.54
N ASP A 36 -8.60 -5.14 13.97
CA ASP A 36 -8.94 -5.06 12.55
C ASP A 36 -7.70 -5.26 11.67
N SER A 37 -6.55 -4.72 12.07
CA SER A 37 -5.26 -4.95 11.39
C SER A 37 -4.82 -6.42 11.47
N VAL A 38 -5.01 -7.07 12.62
CA VAL A 38 -4.75 -8.52 12.77
C VAL A 38 -5.67 -9.33 11.86
N ALA A 39 -6.95 -8.95 11.74
CA ALA A 39 -7.88 -9.60 10.83
C ALA A 39 -7.47 -9.42 9.37
N MET A 40 -6.95 -8.23 8.98
CA MET A 40 -6.46 -8.00 7.63
C MET A 40 -5.21 -8.83 7.33
N VAL A 41 -4.27 -8.95 8.26
CA VAL A 41 -3.12 -9.87 8.14
C VAL A 41 -3.58 -11.30 7.92
N ALA A 42 -4.56 -11.76 8.71
CA ALA A 42 -5.10 -13.12 8.56
C ALA A 42 -5.75 -13.34 7.18
N GLU A 43 -6.45 -12.32 6.65
CA GLU A 43 -7.02 -12.39 5.30
C GLU A 43 -5.93 -12.43 4.22
N MET A 44 -4.86 -11.64 4.36
CA MET A 44 -3.72 -11.71 3.44
C MET A 44 -3.07 -13.10 3.46
N GLN A 45 -2.87 -13.70 4.63
CA GLN A 45 -2.35 -15.08 4.76
C GLN A 45 -3.29 -16.08 4.10
N ARG A 46 -4.61 -15.97 4.32
CA ARG A 46 -5.61 -16.82 3.67
C ARG A 46 -5.51 -16.72 2.15
N ALA A 47 -5.36 -15.51 1.62
CA ALA A 47 -5.23 -15.29 0.17
C ALA A 47 -3.95 -15.95 -0.38
N VAL A 48 -2.83 -15.81 0.34
CA VAL A 48 -1.58 -16.47 -0.04
C VAL A 48 -1.74 -17.98 -0.08
N ASP A 49 -2.35 -18.57 0.95
CA ASP A 49 -2.57 -20.02 1.02
C ASP A 49 -3.48 -20.52 -0.13
N ALA A 50 -4.54 -19.77 -0.44
CA ALA A 50 -5.47 -20.11 -1.51
C ALA A 50 -4.79 -20.06 -2.89
N VAL A 51 -4.01 -18.98 -3.16
CA VAL A 51 -3.25 -18.84 -4.40
C VAL A 51 -2.17 -19.93 -4.49
N ALA A 52 -1.43 -20.17 -3.41
CA ALA A 52 -0.40 -21.20 -3.36
C ALA A 52 -0.97 -22.60 -3.67
N ALA A 53 -2.10 -22.95 -3.07
CA ALA A 53 -2.78 -24.22 -3.32
C ALA A 53 -3.25 -24.37 -4.78
N ARG A 54 -3.75 -23.28 -5.39
CA ARG A 54 -4.13 -23.26 -6.81
C ARG A 54 -2.93 -23.51 -7.71
N TYR A 55 -1.81 -22.84 -7.47
CA TYR A 55 -0.58 -23.03 -8.21
C TYR A 55 0.05 -24.41 -8.01
N GLU A 56 -0.02 -24.94 -6.79
CA GLU A 56 0.42 -26.33 -6.51
C GLU A 56 -0.42 -27.35 -7.29
N ALA A 57 -1.73 -27.18 -7.34
CA ALA A 57 -2.61 -28.05 -8.10
C ALA A 57 -2.37 -27.97 -9.61
N GLU A 58 -2.06 -26.79 -10.14
CA GLU A 58 -1.86 -26.55 -11.56
C GLU A 58 -0.46 -26.96 -12.03
N HIS A 59 0.57 -26.71 -11.22
CA HIS A 59 1.97 -26.89 -11.60
C HIS A 59 2.69 -27.99 -10.81
N GLY A 60 2.00 -28.67 -9.89
CA GLY A 60 2.51 -29.82 -9.16
C GLY A 60 3.52 -29.48 -8.04
N ARG A 61 3.70 -28.20 -7.71
CA ARG A 61 4.62 -27.73 -6.69
C ARG A 61 4.13 -26.47 -6.01
N ASN A 62 4.21 -26.46 -4.67
CA ASN A 62 3.90 -25.25 -3.90
C ASN A 62 4.90 -24.13 -4.24
N PRO A 63 4.43 -22.93 -4.65
CA PRO A 63 5.30 -21.82 -4.98
C PRO A 63 5.93 -21.14 -3.77
N VAL A 64 5.36 -21.26 -2.58
CA VAL A 64 5.74 -20.48 -1.39
C VAL A 64 6.76 -21.24 -0.54
N LEU A 65 7.91 -20.60 -0.27
CA LEU A 65 8.94 -21.11 0.64
C LEU A 65 8.64 -20.72 2.08
N TYR A 66 8.33 -19.45 2.31
CA TYR A 66 7.91 -18.96 3.62
C TYR A 66 7.06 -17.68 3.47
N VAL A 67 6.34 -17.37 4.53
CA VAL A 67 5.55 -16.16 4.68
C VAL A 67 5.88 -15.53 6.04
N LEU A 68 6.14 -14.25 6.04
CA LEU A 68 6.28 -13.45 7.25
C LEU A 68 5.21 -12.34 7.20
N ALA A 69 4.37 -12.27 8.20
CA ALA A 69 3.33 -11.26 8.29
C ALA A 69 3.39 -10.55 9.65
N GLU A 70 3.18 -9.24 9.64
CA GLU A 70 3.28 -8.41 10.83
C GLU A 70 2.26 -7.27 10.85
N VAL A 71 1.91 -6.82 12.04
CA VAL A 71 1.20 -5.57 12.30
C VAL A 71 2.17 -4.63 13.00
N GLY A 72 2.27 -3.41 12.54
CA GLY A 72 3.17 -2.42 13.13
C GLY A 72 3.91 -1.56 12.10
N GLY A 73 3.77 -1.86 10.81
CA GLY A 73 4.41 -1.11 9.76
C GLY A 73 4.23 -1.70 8.38
N ASN A 74 4.69 -0.98 7.38
CA ASN A 74 4.81 -1.43 6.01
C ASN A 74 6.27 -1.81 5.70
N VAL A 75 6.49 -2.73 4.76
CA VAL A 75 7.81 -3.19 4.33
C VAL A 75 8.10 -2.82 2.88
N GLY A 76 9.38 -2.59 2.56
CA GLY A 76 9.81 -2.23 1.21
C GLY A 76 9.23 -0.88 0.76
N ASN A 77 8.54 -0.87 -0.38
CA ASN A 77 7.83 0.33 -0.84
C ASN A 77 6.52 0.48 -0.04
N ALA A 78 6.57 1.26 1.02
CA ALA A 78 5.42 1.58 1.84
C ALA A 78 4.30 2.26 1.02
N LEU A 79 3.09 2.21 1.55
CA LEU A 79 1.94 2.94 1.00
C LEU A 79 2.13 4.45 1.22
N GLY A 80 1.60 5.27 0.33
CA GLY A 80 1.71 6.72 0.40
C GLY A 80 1.15 7.33 1.69
N VAL A 81 0.17 6.66 2.32
CA VAL A 81 -0.44 7.09 3.59
C VAL A 81 0.31 6.60 4.83
N ALA A 82 1.29 5.71 4.71
CA ALA A 82 1.92 5.02 5.85
C ALA A 82 2.55 5.98 6.87
N ASP A 83 3.21 7.04 6.40
CA ASP A 83 3.88 8.03 7.26
C ASP A 83 2.91 8.84 8.12
N THR A 84 1.62 8.77 7.84
CA THR A 84 0.58 9.53 8.54
C THR A 84 -0.25 8.67 9.49
N LYS A 85 -0.02 7.37 9.55
CA LYS A 85 -0.79 6.39 10.31
C LYS A 85 -0.07 5.91 11.55
N ASP A 86 -0.84 5.58 12.58
CA ASP A 86 -0.32 4.85 13.72
C ASP A 86 0.14 3.45 13.32
N ALA A 87 1.18 2.96 13.98
CA ALA A 87 1.75 1.64 13.71
C ALA A 87 0.70 0.52 13.81
N ASP A 88 -0.22 0.62 14.75
CA ASP A 88 -1.29 -0.37 14.94
C ASP A 88 -2.29 -0.44 13.78
N LEU A 89 -2.31 0.56 12.90
CA LEU A 89 -3.15 0.63 11.69
C LEU A 89 -2.43 0.20 10.41
N LEU A 90 -1.18 -0.20 10.54
CA LEU A 90 -0.34 -0.64 9.43
C LEU A 90 0.02 -2.11 9.58
N GLY A 91 0.17 -2.77 8.45
CA GLY A 91 0.74 -4.09 8.45
C GLY A 91 1.28 -4.49 7.10
N SER A 92 1.96 -5.61 7.11
CA SER A 92 2.65 -6.12 5.94
C SER A 92 2.73 -7.64 5.91
N ILE A 93 2.96 -8.16 4.71
CA ILE A 93 3.27 -9.56 4.47
C ILE A 93 4.44 -9.63 3.49
N THR A 94 5.42 -10.45 3.81
CA THR A 94 6.53 -10.78 2.90
C THR A 94 6.41 -12.26 2.55
N ILE A 95 6.40 -12.56 1.28
CA ILE A 95 6.26 -13.90 0.72
C ILE A 95 7.52 -14.19 -0.10
N GLU A 96 8.17 -15.30 0.17
CA GLU A 96 9.27 -15.76 -0.66
C GLU A 96 8.81 -16.95 -1.49
N LEU A 97 8.92 -16.79 -2.79
CA LEU A 97 8.60 -17.85 -3.76
C LEU A 97 9.84 -18.69 -4.06
N ILE A 98 9.63 -19.89 -4.54
CA ILE A 98 10.70 -20.72 -5.11
C ILE A 98 11.41 -20.00 -6.24
N ASP A 99 12.64 -20.40 -6.55
CA ASP A 99 13.44 -19.80 -7.62
C ASP A 99 12.69 -19.73 -8.95
N ALA A 100 12.92 -18.64 -9.70
CA ALA A 100 12.27 -18.41 -10.99
C ALA A 100 12.47 -19.54 -11.98
N ASP A 101 13.64 -20.20 -11.95
CA ASP A 101 13.96 -21.35 -12.80
C ASP A 101 13.15 -22.62 -12.49
N LEU A 102 12.52 -22.66 -11.31
CA LEU A 102 11.72 -23.79 -10.84
C LEU A 102 10.21 -23.61 -11.05
N ARG A 103 9.79 -22.52 -11.66
CA ARG A 103 8.38 -22.19 -11.88
C ARG A 103 8.12 -21.67 -13.29
N PRO A 104 7.02 -22.09 -13.95
CA PRO A 104 6.69 -21.66 -15.31
C PRO A 104 5.97 -20.30 -15.39
N TYR A 105 5.83 -19.60 -14.27
CA TYR A 105 5.13 -18.33 -14.13
C TYR A 105 6.01 -17.29 -13.44
N SER A 106 5.68 -16.01 -13.62
CA SER A 106 6.41 -14.92 -12.99
C SER A 106 5.88 -14.58 -11.59
N SER A 107 6.72 -13.94 -10.76
CA SER A 107 6.26 -13.35 -9.49
C SER A 107 5.17 -12.30 -9.69
N PHE A 108 5.16 -11.62 -10.83
CA PHE A 108 4.12 -10.65 -11.16
C PHE A 108 2.77 -11.30 -11.44
N ALA A 109 2.74 -12.50 -12.05
CA ALA A 109 1.51 -13.26 -12.23
C ALA A 109 0.95 -13.67 -10.86
N PHE A 110 1.82 -14.16 -9.96
CA PHE A 110 1.44 -14.50 -8.59
C PHE A 110 0.89 -13.28 -7.82
N VAL A 111 1.50 -12.10 -7.98
CA VAL A 111 1.01 -10.84 -7.39
C VAL A 111 -0.37 -10.47 -7.93
N ALA A 112 -0.60 -10.58 -9.24
CA ALA A 112 -1.91 -10.29 -9.82
C ALA A 112 -2.99 -11.22 -9.25
N ASP A 113 -2.70 -12.50 -9.15
CA ASP A 113 -3.61 -13.49 -8.56
C ASP A 113 -3.87 -13.26 -7.07
N LEU A 114 -2.87 -12.75 -6.32
CA LEU A 114 -3.07 -12.36 -4.92
C LEU A 114 -3.98 -11.14 -4.79
N GLN A 115 -3.84 -10.16 -5.68
CA GLN A 115 -4.70 -8.98 -5.70
C GLN A 115 -6.16 -9.32 -5.99
N ASP A 116 -6.38 -10.30 -6.88
CA ASP A 116 -7.72 -10.78 -7.20
C ASP A 116 -8.32 -11.65 -6.09
N GLU A 117 -7.49 -12.41 -5.36
CA GLU A 117 -7.93 -13.34 -4.32
C GLU A 117 -8.22 -12.66 -2.98
N VAL A 118 -7.43 -11.62 -2.63
CA VAL A 118 -7.55 -10.97 -1.32
C VAL A 118 -8.84 -10.16 -1.23
N ARG A 119 -9.53 -10.29 -0.10
CA ARG A 119 -10.72 -9.50 0.20
C ARG A 119 -10.32 -8.23 0.93
N GLN A 120 -10.70 -7.11 0.40
CA GLN A 120 -10.58 -5.85 1.13
C GLN A 120 -11.62 -5.84 2.26
N LEU A 121 -11.15 -5.96 3.51
CA LEU A 121 -12.03 -5.95 4.67
C LEU A 121 -12.59 -4.55 4.92
N PRO A 122 -13.74 -4.42 5.62
CA PRO A 122 -14.21 -3.13 6.10
C PRO A 122 -13.10 -2.40 6.85
N LEU A 123 -13.05 -1.08 6.78
CA LEU A 123 -12.02 -0.24 7.38
C LEU A 123 -10.60 -0.37 6.77
N THR A 124 -10.41 -1.13 5.70
CA THR A 124 -9.16 -1.10 4.95
C THR A 124 -9.16 0.11 4.02
N GLU A 125 -8.20 1.01 4.22
CA GLU A 125 -8.05 2.22 3.41
C GLU A 125 -7.27 1.95 2.13
N ALA A 126 -6.14 1.24 2.27
CA ALA A 126 -5.28 0.89 1.15
C ALA A 126 -4.68 -0.50 1.34
N LEU A 127 -4.52 -1.21 0.23
CA LEU A 127 -3.91 -2.54 0.18
C LEU A 127 -3.18 -2.68 -1.16
N ALA A 128 -1.91 -3.06 -1.14
CA ALA A 128 -1.12 -3.26 -2.33
C ALA A 128 -0.14 -4.42 -2.20
N PHE A 129 -0.08 -5.28 -3.21
CA PHE A 129 0.96 -6.29 -3.36
C PHE A 129 1.94 -5.87 -4.45
N ARG A 130 3.23 -6.10 -4.22
CA ARG A 130 4.30 -5.73 -5.15
C ARG A 130 5.32 -6.85 -5.27
N GLY A 131 5.66 -7.21 -6.51
CA GLY A 131 6.82 -8.05 -6.79
C GLY A 131 8.10 -7.22 -6.67
N TRP A 132 9.20 -7.88 -6.34
CA TRP A 132 10.51 -7.22 -6.29
C TRP A 132 10.91 -6.72 -7.69
N ARG A 133 11.41 -5.51 -7.76
CA ARG A 133 11.98 -4.92 -8.96
C ARG A 133 13.39 -4.42 -8.66
N SER A 134 14.36 -4.80 -9.49
CA SER A 134 15.69 -4.21 -9.47
C SER A 134 15.76 -3.02 -10.43
N GLY A 135 16.39 -1.94 -9.99
CA GLY A 135 16.55 -0.73 -10.80
C GLY A 135 16.41 0.53 -9.94
N PRO A 136 16.48 1.72 -10.52
CA PRO A 136 16.16 2.96 -9.81
C PRO A 136 14.74 2.81 -9.24
N GLY A 137 14.64 2.83 -7.92
CA GLY A 137 13.40 2.57 -7.19
C GLY A 137 12.34 3.64 -7.42
N GLY A 138 11.10 3.33 -7.03
CA GLY A 138 9.96 4.22 -7.07
C GLY A 138 8.75 3.59 -7.77
N ALA A 139 7.63 4.30 -7.75
CA ALA A 139 6.46 3.96 -8.53
C ALA A 139 6.78 4.07 -10.03
N ALA A 140 6.14 3.22 -10.86
CA ALA A 140 6.32 3.31 -12.31
C ALA A 140 5.71 4.60 -12.88
N ILE A 141 4.66 5.11 -12.19
CA ILE A 141 4.00 6.38 -12.47
C ILE A 141 3.89 7.08 -11.12
N ASP A 142 4.41 8.29 -11.03
CA ASP A 142 4.28 9.18 -9.88
C ASP A 142 3.71 10.51 -10.39
N VAL A 143 2.58 10.94 -9.82
CA VAL A 143 1.86 12.13 -10.26
C VAL A 143 1.67 13.08 -9.07
N GLU A 144 2.29 14.24 -9.15
CA GLU A 144 2.08 15.30 -8.17
C GLU A 144 0.93 16.21 -8.60
N ILE A 145 -0.06 16.37 -7.72
CA ILE A 145 -1.20 17.27 -7.91
C ILE A 145 -1.11 18.36 -6.83
N PHE A 146 -1.09 19.63 -7.23
CA PHE A 146 -0.93 20.76 -6.32
C PHE A 146 -1.74 21.98 -6.77
N GLY A 147 -1.82 22.99 -5.90
CA GLY A 147 -2.39 24.30 -6.24
C GLY A 147 -3.88 24.47 -6.00
N ALA A 148 -4.48 23.58 -5.18
CA ALA A 148 -5.87 23.69 -4.77
C ALA A 148 -6.05 23.31 -3.28
N GLU A 149 -7.26 23.48 -2.75
CA GLU A 149 -7.63 23.03 -1.41
C GLU A 149 -7.60 21.49 -1.33
N THR A 150 -7.33 20.97 -0.13
CA THR A 150 -7.15 19.54 0.14
C THR A 150 -8.26 18.66 -0.43
N GLU A 151 -9.53 19.07 -0.26
CA GLU A 151 -10.69 18.33 -0.77
C GLU A 151 -10.70 18.23 -2.30
N VAL A 152 -10.28 19.30 -2.97
CA VAL A 152 -10.19 19.33 -4.44
C VAL A 152 -9.04 18.43 -4.90
N LEU A 153 -7.89 18.48 -4.23
CA LEU A 153 -6.74 17.62 -4.53
C LEU A 153 -7.09 16.15 -4.35
N LYS A 154 -7.78 15.81 -3.25
CA LYS A 154 -8.25 14.42 -3.01
C LYS A 154 -9.23 13.97 -4.09
N SER A 155 -10.20 14.80 -4.43
CA SER A 155 -11.15 14.49 -5.50
C SER A 155 -10.46 14.27 -6.85
N ALA A 156 -9.43 15.08 -7.16
CA ALA A 156 -8.65 14.93 -8.38
C ALA A 156 -7.83 13.63 -8.38
N SER A 157 -7.22 13.27 -7.24
CA SER A 157 -6.49 12.00 -7.08
C SER A 157 -7.42 10.81 -7.32
N LEU A 158 -8.59 10.79 -6.67
CA LEU A 158 -9.57 9.72 -6.84
C LEU A 158 -10.08 9.61 -8.28
N ALA A 159 -10.32 10.74 -8.95
CA ALA A 159 -10.72 10.76 -10.35
C ALA A 159 -9.62 10.20 -11.26
N LEU A 160 -8.35 10.51 -10.98
CA LEU A 160 -7.21 9.96 -11.69
C LEU A 160 -7.09 8.44 -11.48
N GLN A 161 -7.19 7.98 -10.24
CA GLN A 161 -7.16 6.55 -9.92
C GLN A 161 -8.30 5.80 -10.65
N ALA A 162 -9.52 6.33 -10.62
CA ALA A 162 -10.66 5.76 -11.33
C ALA A 162 -10.46 5.72 -12.86
N ALA A 163 -9.80 6.73 -13.42
CA ALA A 163 -9.47 6.77 -14.84
C ALA A 163 -8.37 5.77 -15.23
N LEU A 164 -7.46 5.46 -14.32
CA LEU A 164 -6.35 4.52 -14.54
C LEU A 164 -6.74 3.06 -14.25
N ALA A 165 -7.69 2.81 -13.37
CA ALA A 165 -8.12 1.47 -12.96
C ALA A 165 -8.51 0.53 -14.13
N PRO A 166 -9.10 0.99 -15.26
CA PRO A 166 -9.43 0.11 -16.38
C PRO A 166 -8.22 -0.40 -17.17
N PHE A 167 -7.03 0.18 -16.98
CA PHE A 167 -5.83 -0.25 -17.70
C PHE A 167 -5.16 -1.41 -16.96
N GLY A 168 -5.16 -2.59 -17.55
CA GLY A 168 -4.64 -3.82 -16.93
C GLY A 168 -3.12 -3.77 -16.63
N GLU A 169 -2.39 -2.83 -17.24
CA GLU A 169 -0.97 -2.59 -16.98
C GLU A 169 -0.72 -1.74 -15.71
N VAL A 170 -1.77 -1.11 -15.17
CA VAL A 170 -1.72 -0.25 -13.99
C VAL A 170 -2.31 -0.99 -12.81
N SER A 171 -1.56 -1.06 -11.72
CA SER A 171 -1.98 -1.71 -10.47
C SER A 171 -1.43 -0.95 -9.27
N ASN A 172 -1.97 -1.22 -8.09
CA ASN A 172 -1.54 -0.61 -6.83
C ASN A 172 -1.63 0.92 -6.85
N LEU A 173 -2.79 1.43 -7.23
CA LEU A 173 -3.07 2.86 -7.21
C LEU A 173 -3.30 3.29 -5.77
N ASP A 174 -2.46 4.18 -5.28
CA ASP A 174 -2.56 4.80 -3.95
C ASP A 174 -2.26 6.29 -4.03
N ASP A 175 -2.60 7.04 -3.01
CA ASP A 175 -2.21 8.44 -2.85
C ASP A 175 -1.69 8.70 -1.43
N SER A 176 -1.03 9.81 -1.24
CA SER A 176 -0.43 10.22 0.04
C SER A 176 -1.42 10.94 0.98
N MET A 177 -2.68 11.07 0.60
CA MET A 177 -3.70 11.78 1.38
C MET A 177 -4.60 10.76 2.07
N GLY A 178 -4.46 10.61 3.40
CA GLY A 178 -5.33 9.75 4.21
C GLY A 178 -6.82 10.07 3.99
N TYR A 179 -7.63 9.01 4.04
CA TYR A 179 -9.07 9.14 4.18
C TYR A 179 -9.39 9.49 5.63
N ASP A 180 -10.47 9.85 6.08
CA ASP A 180 -10.99 9.81 7.45
C ASP A 180 -10.20 10.59 8.53
N ARG A 181 -9.31 11.51 8.15
CA ARG A 181 -8.59 12.31 9.12
C ARG A 181 -9.42 13.52 9.54
N GLU A 182 -10.05 13.44 10.72
CA GLU A 182 -10.65 14.62 11.35
C GLU A 182 -9.55 15.59 11.81
N GLU A 183 -9.51 16.78 11.24
CA GLU A 183 -8.66 17.86 11.70
C GLU A 183 -9.45 18.77 12.64
N LEU A 184 -9.11 18.76 13.92
CA LEU A 184 -9.65 19.70 14.89
C LEU A 184 -8.84 21.00 14.88
N ARG A 185 -9.36 22.04 14.25
CA ARG A 185 -8.77 23.39 14.29
C ARG A 185 -9.24 24.13 15.55
N LEU A 186 -8.37 24.24 16.52
CA LEU A 186 -8.65 24.97 17.75
C LEU A 186 -8.35 26.45 17.56
N ALA A 187 -9.31 27.29 17.94
CA ALA A 187 -9.16 28.76 17.96
C ALA A 187 -9.40 29.26 19.37
N LEU A 188 -8.58 30.24 19.80
CA LEU A 188 -8.76 30.87 21.10
C LEU A 188 -9.97 31.80 21.04
N THR A 189 -10.92 31.59 21.96
CA THR A 189 -12.09 32.47 22.12
C THR A 189 -11.68 33.79 22.80
N PRO A 190 -12.40 34.91 22.58
CA PRO A 190 -12.15 36.15 23.28
C PRO A 190 -12.16 36.00 24.81
N GLN A 191 -13.03 35.11 25.35
CA GLN A 191 -13.04 34.76 26.75
C GLN A 191 -11.79 34.04 27.19
N GLY A 192 -11.32 33.08 26.42
CA GLY A 192 -10.07 32.34 26.70
C GLY A 192 -8.88 33.31 26.74
N ALA A 193 -8.79 34.25 25.81
CA ALA A 193 -7.75 35.27 25.78
C ALA A 193 -7.85 36.19 27.01
N ALA A 194 -9.05 36.59 27.44
CA ALA A 194 -9.26 37.41 28.61
C ALA A 194 -8.89 36.69 29.91
N LEU A 195 -8.99 35.36 29.97
CA LEU A 195 -8.54 34.52 31.08
C LEU A 195 -7.03 34.24 31.07
N GLY A 196 -6.30 34.77 30.08
CA GLY A 196 -4.85 34.64 29.96
C GLY A 196 -4.38 33.34 29.31
N PHE A 197 -5.25 32.63 28.60
CA PHE A 197 -4.82 31.49 27.81
C PHE A 197 -4.07 31.98 26.58
N ASP A 198 -3.01 31.27 26.25
CA ASP A 198 -2.20 31.46 25.05
C ASP A 198 -2.32 30.22 24.16
N ILE A 199 -2.45 30.43 22.84
CA ILE A 199 -2.67 29.33 21.87
C ILE A 199 -1.47 28.39 21.82
N ASP A 200 -0.25 28.90 21.94
CA ASP A 200 0.96 28.10 21.91
C ASP A 200 1.12 27.25 23.19
N ALA A 201 0.73 27.81 24.35
CA ALA A 201 0.72 27.06 25.60
C ALA A 201 -0.34 25.95 25.61
N LEU A 202 -1.53 26.23 25.06
CA LEU A 202 -2.57 25.21 24.88
C LEU A 202 -2.13 24.11 23.90
N GLY A 203 -1.50 24.50 22.81
CA GLY A 203 -0.96 23.56 21.82
C GLY A 203 0.04 22.60 22.45
N ARG A 204 0.97 23.10 23.27
CA ARG A 204 1.94 22.25 23.99
C ARG A 204 1.26 21.31 24.98
N VAL A 205 0.31 21.79 25.77
CA VAL A 205 -0.42 20.96 26.74
C VAL A 205 -1.21 19.86 26.04
N LEU A 206 -1.88 20.18 24.93
CA LEU A 206 -2.64 19.20 24.16
C LEU A 206 -1.72 18.17 23.50
N SER A 207 -0.60 18.62 22.90
CA SER A 207 0.39 17.72 22.32
C SER A 207 0.93 16.73 23.34
N HIS A 208 1.29 17.19 24.54
CA HIS A 208 1.75 16.30 25.63
C HIS A 208 0.66 15.34 26.14
N ARG A 209 -0.60 15.74 26.12
CA ARG A 209 -1.69 14.90 26.64
C ARG A 209 -2.25 13.92 25.63
N LEU A 210 -2.24 14.28 24.33
CA LEU A 210 -2.80 13.47 23.26
C LEU A 210 -1.73 12.64 22.54
N GLY A 211 -0.47 13.08 22.57
CA GLY A 211 0.64 12.36 21.93
C GLY A 211 1.18 11.18 22.75
N GLY A 212 0.64 10.92 23.94
CA GLY A 212 1.14 9.90 24.87
C GLY A 212 2.52 10.28 25.45
N LEU A 213 2.76 9.90 26.70
CA LEU A 213 4.09 9.95 27.33
C LEU A 213 4.80 8.63 27.10
#